data_63b2c432861fe56ad0efc66a666e6ba6
#
_entry.id   63b2c432861fe56ad0efc66a666e6ba6
#
_cell.length_a   1.000
_cell.length_b   1.000
_cell.length_c   1.000
_cell.angle_alpha   90.00
_cell.angle_beta   90.00
_cell.angle_gamma   90.00
#
_symmetry.space_group_name_H-M   'P 1'
#
loop_
_entity.id
_entity.type
_entity.pdbx_description
1 polymer ?
#
loop_
_entity_poly.entity_id
_entity_poly.type
_entity_poly.pdbx_seq_one_letter_code
_entity_poly.pdbx_strand_id
1 'polypeptide(L)'
;MLNRLILNLVAAAGISLAAAAPALADCQGLDAQVKAAISSGNIGALPALADQISRDTSCDSSYVDHARRAMALSIFSAGQRDDGTAPPEFVKGAAAIARPWQVAMALGDLKYDNKDYAGAVEAYEAAIDDIRNVRLVPKAPDPSIEKYLAQRAYQAKSLAPTYVSSRGFRGEPTGVMVPTFRNFTAVSVPVPIRFETGESALTPDGVKAVDDLYNFLKGQKVTAVVLIGHTDERGSTPYNDQLSEARAEAVAAALHERGLDYAIKTEGHGKREPFEADDRTKYGEDELYSFDRRVEFKLVQ
;
A
#
# COMPACT_ATOMS: atom_id res chain seq x y z
N MET A 1 6.56 18.68 4.47
CA MET A 1 7.34 18.98 3.23
C MET A 1 7.01 18.04 2.06
N LEU A 2 6.31 16.94 2.28
CA LEU A 2 5.92 15.95 1.25
C LEU A 2 4.87 16.49 0.25
N ASN A 3 4.04 17.43 0.67
CA ASN A 3 2.88 17.92 -0.09
C ASN A 3 3.16 18.78 -1.34
N ARG A 4 4.38 19.29 -1.49
CA ARG A 4 4.71 20.14 -2.67
C ARG A 4 5.10 19.36 -3.94
N LEU A 5 5.40 18.06 -3.83
CA LEU A 5 5.86 17.23 -4.97
C LEU A 5 4.72 16.69 -5.85
N ILE A 6 3.48 16.75 -5.37
CA ILE A 6 2.32 16.18 -6.09
C ILE A 6 1.79 17.14 -7.17
N LEU A 7 2.07 18.43 -7.05
CA LEU A 7 1.43 19.48 -7.86
C LEU A 7 1.87 19.56 -9.35
N ASN A 8 3.00 18.97 -9.72
CA ASN A 8 3.59 19.21 -11.05
C ASN A 8 3.43 18.07 -12.07
N LEU A 9 2.63 17.04 -11.79
CA LEU A 9 2.57 15.84 -12.68
C LEU A 9 1.28 15.69 -13.50
N VAL A 10 0.34 16.64 -13.44
CA VAL A 10 -0.91 16.57 -14.23
C VAL A 10 -0.73 17.05 -15.68
N ALA A 11 0.37 17.72 -16.00
CA ALA A 11 0.50 18.46 -17.28
C ALA A 11 1.08 17.69 -18.47
N ALA A 12 1.38 16.38 -18.37
CA ALA A 12 2.02 15.67 -19.48
C ALA A 12 1.61 14.19 -19.61
N ALA A 13 0.30 13.87 -19.57
CA ALA A 13 -0.18 12.67 -20.24
C ALA A 13 -0.50 13.02 -21.69
N GLY A 14 0.53 13.29 -22.46
CA GLY A 14 0.43 13.34 -23.91
C GLY A 14 0.00 11.95 -24.41
N ILE A 15 -1.28 11.78 -24.69
CA ILE A 15 -1.80 10.59 -25.38
C ILE A 15 -1.34 10.68 -26.84
N SER A 16 -0.18 10.08 -27.14
CA SER A 16 0.21 9.83 -28.53
C SER A 16 -0.59 8.62 -29.02
N LEU A 17 -1.67 8.89 -29.75
CA LEU A 17 -2.41 7.86 -30.47
C LEU A 17 -1.60 7.43 -31.69
N ALA A 18 -1.06 6.22 -31.66
CA ALA A 18 -0.61 5.51 -32.87
C ALA A 18 -1.83 5.12 -33.71
N ALA A 19 -1.71 5.19 -35.03
CA ALA A 19 -2.78 5.01 -36.01
C ALA A 19 -3.65 3.77 -35.77
N ALA A 20 -4.96 3.99 -35.68
CA ALA A 20 -5.98 3.03 -35.31
C ALA A 20 -6.50 2.21 -36.50
N ALA A 21 -6.77 0.91 -36.26
CA ALA A 21 -7.52 0.01 -37.11
C ALA A 21 -9.04 0.38 -37.15
N PRO A 22 -9.82 -0.04 -38.17
CA PRO A 22 -11.19 0.43 -38.41
C PRO A 22 -12.22 0.16 -37.28
N ALA A 23 -11.89 -0.64 -36.28
CA ALA A 23 -12.75 -0.89 -35.10
C ALA A 23 -12.85 0.27 -34.10
N LEU A 24 -12.05 1.32 -34.25
CA LEU A 24 -12.00 2.47 -33.31
C LEU A 24 -12.91 3.67 -33.73
N ALA A 25 -13.65 3.56 -34.82
CA ALA A 25 -14.45 4.67 -35.34
C ALA A 25 -15.54 5.16 -34.36
N ASP A 26 -16.21 4.22 -33.66
CA ASP A 26 -17.28 4.57 -32.71
C ASP A 26 -16.71 5.02 -31.35
N CYS A 27 -15.61 4.42 -30.91
CA CYS A 27 -14.90 4.83 -29.69
C CYS A 27 -14.26 6.23 -29.79
N GLN A 28 -13.98 6.73 -31.05
CA GLN A 28 -13.42 8.07 -31.27
C GLN A 28 -14.35 9.19 -30.81
N GLY A 29 -15.65 9.02 -30.98
CA GLY A 29 -16.65 9.98 -30.53
C GLY A 29 -16.68 10.12 -29.00
N LEU A 30 -16.57 9.00 -28.28
CA LEU A 30 -16.48 8.99 -26.81
C LEU A 30 -15.17 9.58 -26.33
N ASP A 31 -14.04 9.26 -26.98
CA ASP A 31 -12.73 9.85 -26.67
C ASP A 31 -12.75 11.39 -26.79
N ALA A 32 -13.35 11.91 -27.85
CA ALA A 32 -13.50 13.37 -28.05
C ALA A 32 -14.34 14.02 -26.92
N GLN A 33 -15.43 13.36 -26.49
CA GLN A 33 -16.26 13.84 -25.38
C GLN A 33 -15.51 13.82 -24.04
N VAL A 34 -14.74 12.75 -23.75
CA VAL A 34 -13.91 12.67 -22.54
C VAL A 34 -12.86 13.78 -22.52
N LYS A 35 -12.13 13.96 -23.61
CA LYS A 35 -11.13 15.02 -23.74
C LYS A 35 -11.75 16.43 -23.59
N ALA A 36 -12.91 16.67 -24.19
CA ALA A 36 -13.62 17.92 -24.04
C ALA A 36 -14.10 18.17 -22.62
N ALA A 37 -14.64 17.15 -21.93
CA ALA A 37 -15.08 17.25 -20.54
C ALA A 37 -13.90 17.54 -19.59
N ILE A 38 -12.77 16.86 -19.79
CA ILE A 38 -11.56 17.09 -19.00
C ILE A 38 -11.00 18.49 -19.23
N SER A 39 -10.86 18.91 -20.49
CA SER A 39 -10.25 20.20 -20.82
C SER A 39 -11.12 21.39 -20.41
N SER A 40 -12.44 21.24 -20.41
CA SER A 40 -13.38 22.28 -19.95
C SER A 40 -13.60 22.27 -18.41
N GLY A 41 -13.04 21.31 -17.68
CA GLY A 41 -13.30 21.14 -16.25
C GLY A 41 -14.71 20.65 -15.92
N ASN A 42 -15.45 20.11 -16.89
CA ASN A 42 -16.79 19.54 -16.67
C ASN A 42 -16.70 18.15 -16.01
N ILE A 43 -16.26 18.13 -14.77
CA ILE A 43 -16.11 16.88 -13.99
C ILE A 43 -17.44 16.18 -13.76
N GLY A 44 -18.56 16.89 -13.77
CA GLY A 44 -19.89 16.31 -13.55
C GLY A 44 -20.32 15.35 -14.68
N ALA A 45 -19.79 15.49 -15.89
CA ALA A 45 -20.05 14.58 -17.00
C ALA A 45 -19.23 13.29 -16.96
N LEU A 46 -18.10 13.27 -16.23
CA LEU A 46 -17.13 12.17 -16.29
C LEU A 46 -17.66 10.81 -15.80
N PRO A 47 -18.50 10.71 -14.75
CA PRO A 47 -19.05 9.42 -14.35
C PRO A 47 -19.90 8.74 -15.44
N ALA A 48 -20.77 9.52 -16.12
CA ALA A 48 -21.59 9.02 -17.21
C ALA A 48 -20.76 8.59 -18.43
N LEU A 49 -19.73 9.35 -18.77
CA LEU A 49 -18.77 9.01 -19.83
C LEU A 49 -17.96 7.74 -19.50
N ALA A 50 -17.55 7.57 -18.24
CA ALA A 50 -16.86 6.38 -17.79
C ALA A 50 -17.72 5.11 -17.92
N ASP A 51 -19.01 5.22 -17.63
CA ASP A 51 -19.98 4.15 -17.84
C ASP A 51 -20.20 3.84 -19.33
N GLN A 52 -20.32 4.86 -20.17
CA GLN A 52 -20.51 4.67 -21.61
C GLN A 52 -19.30 3.98 -22.24
N ILE A 53 -18.08 4.47 -21.99
CA ILE A 53 -16.82 3.86 -22.49
C ILE A 53 -16.69 2.39 -22.03
N SER A 54 -17.06 2.10 -20.79
CA SER A 54 -16.94 0.73 -20.25
C SER A 54 -17.91 -0.26 -20.88
N ARG A 55 -19.02 0.21 -21.45
CA ARG A 55 -20.04 -0.61 -22.13
C ARG A 55 -19.85 -0.70 -23.64
N ASP A 56 -19.05 0.19 -24.18
CA ASP A 56 -18.82 0.25 -25.62
C ASP A 56 -17.80 -0.81 -26.05
N THR A 57 -18.26 -1.82 -26.77
CA THR A 57 -17.43 -2.95 -27.23
C THR A 57 -16.47 -2.59 -28.36
N SER A 58 -16.62 -1.42 -28.97
CA SER A 58 -15.69 -0.90 -29.98
C SER A 58 -14.43 -0.29 -29.37
N CYS A 59 -14.47 0.04 -28.05
CA CYS A 59 -13.32 0.54 -27.32
C CYS A 59 -12.40 -0.59 -26.87
N ASP A 60 -11.13 -0.47 -27.21
CA ASP A 60 -10.11 -1.39 -26.69
C ASP A 60 -9.98 -1.30 -25.16
N SER A 61 -9.79 -2.43 -24.48
CA SER A 61 -9.74 -2.49 -23.03
C SER A 61 -8.62 -1.62 -22.44
N SER A 62 -7.47 -1.54 -23.11
CA SER A 62 -6.36 -0.69 -22.65
C SER A 62 -6.70 0.79 -22.75
N TYR A 63 -7.44 1.16 -23.79
CA TYR A 63 -7.95 2.52 -23.93
C TYR A 63 -8.98 2.83 -22.83
N VAL A 64 -9.93 1.91 -22.57
CA VAL A 64 -10.93 2.06 -21.50
C VAL A 64 -10.24 2.30 -20.15
N ASP A 65 -9.23 1.51 -19.82
CA ASP A 65 -8.47 1.67 -18.58
C ASP A 65 -7.79 3.05 -18.50
N HIS A 66 -7.11 3.48 -19.57
CA HIS A 66 -6.45 4.78 -19.59
C HIS A 66 -7.44 5.95 -19.48
N ALA A 67 -8.55 5.89 -20.22
CA ALA A 67 -9.58 6.93 -20.20
C ALA A 67 -10.22 7.05 -18.81
N ARG A 68 -10.57 5.93 -18.17
CA ARG A 68 -11.12 5.91 -16.82
C ARG A 68 -10.13 6.49 -15.80
N ARG A 69 -8.84 6.15 -15.90
CA ARG A 69 -7.78 6.71 -15.04
C ARG A 69 -7.66 8.22 -15.22
N ALA A 70 -7.67 8.72 -16.46
CA ALA A 70 -7.61 10.14 -16.75
C ALA A 70 -8.82 10.89 -16.16
N MET A 71 -10.04 10.34 -16.31
CA MET A 71 -11.26 10.90 -15.72
C MET A 71 -11.20 10.92 -14.18
N ALA A 72 -10.76 9.83 -13.55
CA ALA A 72 -10.61 9.77 -12.11
C ALA A 72 -9.61 10.81 -11.60
N LEU A 73 -8.45 10.94 -12.25
CA LEU A 73 -7.45 11.96 -11.90
C LEU A 73 -7.99 13.38 -12.08
N SER A 74 -8.81 13.63 -13.11
CA SER A 74 -9.43 14.96 -13.32
C SER A 74 -10.41 15.31 -12.20
N ILE A 75 -11.26 14.37 -11.76
CA ILE A 75 -12.14 14.58 -10.61
C ILE A 75 -11.31 14.85 -9.34
N PHE A 76 -10.31 14.01 -9.07
CA PHE A 76 -9.46 14.15 -7.89
C PHE A 76 -8.75 15.51 -7.87
N SER A 77 -8.12 15.90 -8.99
CA SER A 77 -7.40 17.16 -9.11
C SER A 77 -8.30 18.39 -8.99
N ALA A 78 -9.56 18.31 -9.44
CA ALA A 78 -10.51 19.40 -9.28
C ALA A 78 -10.86 19.70 -7.81
N GLY A 79 -10.75 18.70 -6.93
CA GLY A 79 -10.94 18.87 -5.50
C GLY A 79 -9.64 19.10 -4.73
N GLN A 80 -8.48 18.98 -5.38
CA GLN A 80 -7.20 19.01 -4.67
C GLN A 80 -6.88 20.40 -4.13
N ARG A 81 -6.43 20.45 -2.85
CA ARG A 81 -5.98 21.65 -2.15
C ARG A 81 -4.47 21.80 -2.26
N ASP A 82 -3.95 22.96 -1.83
CA ASP A 82 -2.51 23.26 -1.84
C ASP A 82 -1.67 22.29 -0.99
N ASP A 83 -2.28 21.68 0.03
CA ASP A 83 -1.65 20.66 0.88
C ASP A 83 -1.66 19.24 0.26
N GLY A 84 -2.22 19.10 -0.94
CA GLY A 84 -2.34 17.83 -1.66
C GLY A 84 -3.54 16.97 -1.24
N THR A 85 -4.31 17.39 -0.23
CA THR A 85 -5.54 16.69 0.17
C THR A 85 -6.71 17.02 -0.76
N ALA A 86 -7.76 16.21 -0.73
CA ALA A 86 -9.01 16.49 -1.44
C ALA A 86 -10.21 16.14 -0.54
N PRO A 87 -11.34 16.87 -0.67
CA PRO A 87 -12.54 16.54 0.06
C PRO A 87 -13.04 15.12 -0.23
N PRO A 88 -13.69 14.46 0.76
CA PRO A 88 -14.12 13.05 0.63
C PRO A 88 -14.98 12.76 -0.61
N GLU A 89 -15.81 13.69 -1.04
CA GLU A 89 -16.66 13.55 -2.24
C GLU A 89 -15.84 13.44 -3.52
N PHE A 90 -14.75 14.19 -3.66
CA PHE A 90 -13.85 14.10 -4.82
C PHE A 90 -13.05 12.80 -4.81
N VAL A 91 -12.55 12.39 -3.64
CA VAL A 91 -11.83 11.12 -3.49
C VAL A 91 -12.74 9.94 -3.84
N LYS A 92 -13.97 9.91 -3.28
CA LYS A 92 -14.94 8.84 -3.54
C LYS A 92 -15.43 8.85 -4.99
N GLY A 93 -15.71 10.02 -5.55
CA GLY A 93 -16.13 10.18 -6.94
C GLY A 93 -15.07 9.69 -7.92
N ALA A 94 -13.82 10.05 -7.72
CA ALA A 94 -12.69 9.56 -8.50
C ALA A 94 -12.51 8.03 -8.35
N ALA A 95 -12.52 7.53 -7.14
CA ALA A 95 -12.33 6.11 -6.83
C ALA A 95 -13.43 5.20 -7.38
N ALA A 96 -14.63 5.73 -7.60
CA ALA A 96 -15.74 5.01 -8.25
C ALA A 96 -15.49 4.78 -9.75
N ILE A 97 -14.70 5.64 -10.39
CA ILE A 97 -14.34 5.49 -11.80
C ILE A 97 -13.11 4.62 -11.98
N ALA A 98 -11.99 5.00 -11.34
CA ALA A 98 -10.74 4.24 -11.34
C ALA A 98 -9.90 4.61 -10.12
N ARG A 99 -8.92 3.78 -9.79
CA ARG A 99 -8.04 3.98 -8.63
C ARG A 99 -6.56 4.08 -9.03
N PRO A 100 -6.16 5.09 -9.85
CA PRO A 100 -4.74 5.35 -10.02
C PRO A 100 -4.10 5.65 -8.66
N TRP A 101 -2.79 5.41 -8.50
CA TRP A 101 -2.13 5.42 -7.19
C TRP A 101 -2.42 6.68 -6.34
N GLN A 102 -2.57 7.85 -6.96
CA GLN A 102 -2.90 9.10 -6.25
C GLN A 102 -4.29 9.02 -5.60
N VAL A 103 -5.27 8.51 -6.35
CA VAL A 103 -6.65 8.32 -5.86
C VAL A 103 -6.71 7.20 -4.82
N ALA A 104 -5.99 6.11 -5.05
CA ALA A 104 -5.91 5.00 -4.12
C ALA A 104 -5.24 5.41 -2.80
N MET A 105 -4.15 6.20 -2.85
CA MET A 105 -3.50 6.78 -1.68
C MET A 105 -4.47 7.66 -0.87
N ALA A 106 -5.13 8.62 -1.52
CA ALA A 106 -6.08 9.50 -0.86
C ALA A 106 -7.31 8.75 -0.30
N LEU A 107 -7.75 7.68 -0.98
CA LEU A 107 -8.80 6.79 -0.47
C LEU A 107 -8.32 6.04 0.77
N GLY A 108 -7.07 5.60 0.79
CA GLY A 108 -6.44 4.98 1.95
C GLY A 108 -6.41 5.92 3.16
N ASP A 109 -5.99 7.16 2.96
CA ASP A 109 -5.97 8.19 4.01
C ASP A 109 -7.40 8.48 4.53
N LEU A 110 -8.36 8.64 3.62
CA LEU A 110 -9.77 8.84 4.00
C LEU A 110 -10.33 7.68 4.83
N LYS A 111 -10.02 6.44 4.45
CA LYS A 111 -10.46 5.24 5.17
C LYS A 111 -9.77 5.11 6.53
N TYR A 112 -8.49 5.40 6.58
CA TYR A 112 -7.70 5.41 7.81
C TYR A 112 -8.26 6.39 8.84
N ASP A 113 -8.54 7.63 8.42
CA ASP A 113 -9.10 8.69 9.27
C ASP A 113 -10.50 8.32 9.80
N ASN A 114 -11.25 7.52 9.02
CA ASN A 114 -12.54 6.95 9.44
C ASN A 114 -12.41 5.63 10.22
N LYS A 115 -11.19 5.20 10.58
CA LYS A 115 -10.88 3.95 11.29
C LYS A 115 -11.31 2.67 10.53
N ASP A 116 -11.56 2.76 9.22
CA ASP A 116 -11.67 1.61 8.32
C ASP A 116 -10.26 1.13 7.96
N TYR A 117 -9.56 0.57 8.95
CA TYR A 117 -8.16 0.17 8.79
C TYR A 117 -7.98 -0.94 7.75
N ALA A 118 -8.89 -1.90 7.68
CA ALA A 118 -8.82 -2.96 6.67
C ALA A 118 -8.97 -2.40 5.25
N GLY A 119 -9.94 -1.51 5.06
CA GLY A 119 -10.11 -0.82 3.78
C GLY A 119 -8.96 0.15 3.45
N ALA A 120 -8.32 0.74 4.47
CA ALA A 120 -7.13 1.57 4.26
C ALA A 120 -5.94 0.73 3.76
N VAL A 121 -5.70 -0.45 4.35
CA VAL A 121 -4.69 -1.41 3.88
C VAL A 121 -4.91 -1.75 2.41
N GLU A 122 -6.14 -2.14 2.03
CA GLU A 122 -6.47 -2.47 0.65
C GLU A 122 -6.15 -1.31 -0.31
N ALA A 123 -6.47 -0.08 0.08
CA ALA A 123 -6.25 1.09 -0.75
C ALA A 123 -4.77 1.45 -0.89
N TYR A 124 -3.99 1.41 0.20
CA TYR A 124 -2.54 1.67 0.15
C TYR A 124 -1.79 0.60 -0.66
N GLU A 125 -2.16 -0.67 -0.48
CA GLU A 125 -1.58 -1.77 -1.24
C GLU A 125 -1.90 -1.65 -2.73
N ALA A 126 -3.13 -1.29 -3.09
CA ALA A 126 -3.52 -1.03 -4.47
C ALA A 126 -2.72 0.15 -5.09
N ALA A 127 -2.42 1.19 -4.30
CA ALA A 127 -1.58 2.29 -4.76
C ALA A 127 -0.15 1.83 -5.06
N ILE A 128 0.44 0.99 -4.21
CA ILE A 128 1.78 0.43 -4.42
C ILE A 128 1.81 -0.48 -5.66
N ASP A 129 0.81 -1.34 -5.83
CA ASP A 129 0.71 -2.20 -7.00
C ASP A 129 0.56 -1.42 -8.31
N ASP A 130 -0.22 -0.34 -8.27
CA ASP A 130 -0.37 0.55 -9.42
C ASP A 130 0.95 1.24 -9.79
N ILE A 131 1.70 1.76 -8.80
CA ILE A 131 3.03 2.36 -9.01
C ILE A 131 4.01 1.36 -9.66
N ARG A 132 3.95 0.09 -9.27
CA ARG A 132 4.81 -0.98 -9.81
C ARG A 132 4.45 -1.38 -11.24
N ASN A 133 3.24 -1.09 -11.67
CA ASN A 133 2.80 -1.41 -13.02
C ASN A 133 3.38 -0.43 -14.04
N VAL A 134 4.51 -0.79 -14.66
CA VAL A 134 5.21 0.06 -15.65
C VAL A 134 4.36 0.46 -16.86
N ARG A 135 3.30 -0.30 -17.18
CA ARG A 135 2.41 0.04 -18.30
C ARG A 135 1.48 1.19 -17.93
N LEU A 136 1.01 1.23 -16.68
CA LEU A 136 0.08 2.24 -16.18
C LEU A 136 0.81 3.46 -15.61
N VAL A 137 1.99 3.24 -15.03
CA VAL A 137 2.84 4.26 -14.41
C VAL A 137 4.27 4.15 -15.00
N PRO A 138 4.49 4.58 -16.26
CA PRO A 138 5.80 4.47 -16.92
C PRO A 138 6.91 5.21 -16.15
N LYS A 139 6.58 6.37 -15.58
CA LYS A 139 7.49 7.14 -14.72
C LYS A 139 7.09 6.92 -13.26
N ALA A 140 7.95 6.21 -12.52
CA ALA A 140 7.74 6.02 -11.09
C ALA A 140 7.69 7.37 -10.36
N PRO A 141 6.83 7.53 -9.33
CA PRO A 141 6.87 8.69 -8.45
C PRO A 141 8.16 8.70 -7.62
N ASP A 142 8.33 9.75 -6.82
CA ASP A 142 9.43 9.81 -5.85
C ASP A 142 9.36 8.60 -4.89
N PRO A 143 10.48 7.92 -4.59
CA PRO A 143 10.51 6.76 -3.70
C PRO A 143 9.92 7.00 -2.30
N SER A 144 9.88 8.26 -1.84
CA SER A 144 9.23 8.64 -0.58
C SER A 144 7.73 8.33 -0.56
N ILE A 145 7.08 8.31 -1.73
CA ILE A 145 5.66 7.96 -1.85
C ILE A 145 5.44 6.48 -1.52
N GLU A 146 6.25 5.58 -2.09
CA GLU A 146 6.12 4.15 -1.77
C GLU A 146 6.48 3.88 -0.31
N LYS A 147 7.49 4.56 0.25
CA LYS A 147 7.84 4.49 1.67
C LYS A 147 6.64 4.92 2.53
N TYR A 148 6.01 6.04 2.20
CA TYR A 148 4.82 6.53 2.88
C TYR A 148 3.68 5.51 2.83
N LEU A 149 3.35 4.99 1.65
CA LEU A 149 2.29 4.00 1.47
C LEU A 149 2.53 2.72 2.27
N ALA A 150 3.77 2.19 2.26
CA ALA A 150 4.14 1.01 3.02
C ALA A 150 4.02 1.25 4.53
N GLN A 151 4.46 2.41 5.01
CA GLN A 151 4.38 2.83 6.39
C GLN A 151 2.92 2.95 6.86
N ARG A 152 2.06 3.60 6.06
CA ARG A 152 0.63 3.75 6.34
C ARG A 152 -0.11 2.40 6.30
N ALA A 153 0.22 1.53 5.36
CA ALA A 153 -0.34 0.18 5.30
C ALA A 153 0.02 -0.63 6.56
N TYR A 154 1.27 -0.55 7.03
CA TYR A 154 1.69 -1.18 8.28
C TYR A 154 0.94 -0.63 9.49
N GLN A 155 0.83 0.71 9.62
CA GLN A 155 0.08 1.35 10.69
C GLN A 155 -1.39 0.90 10.70
N ALA A 156 -2.04 0.88 9.54
CA ALA A 156 -3.42 0.41 9.41
C ALA A 156 -3.57 -1.06 9.83
N LYS A 157 -2.63 -1.93 9.44
CA LYS A 157 -2.62 -3.35 9.87
C LYS A 157 -2.46 -3.51 11.38
N SER A 158 -1.61 -2.68 11.98
CA SER A 158 -1.34 -2.71 13.43
C SER A 158 -2.57 -2.27 14.24
N LEU A 159 -3.36 -1.33 13.72
CA LEU A 159 -4.57 -0.81 14.36
C LEU A 159 -5.84 -1.60 14.01
N ALA A 160 -5.83 -2.41 12.97
CA ALA A 160 -6.98 -3.22 12.59
C ALA A 160 -7.38 -4.17 13.74
N PRO A 161 -8.68 -4.32 14.06
CA PRO A 161 -9.12 -5.18 15.17
C PRO A 161 -8.80 -6.65 14.94
N THR A 162 -8.71 -7.08 13.69
CA THR A 162 -8.33 -8.44 13.27
C THR A 162 -7.16 -8.35 12.28
N TYR A 163 -6.42 -9.44 12.13
CA TYR A 163 -5.34 -9.50 11.16
C TYR A 163 -5.83 -9.27 9.72
N VAL A 164 -5.13 -8.40 9.00
CA VAL A 164 -5.39 -8.11 7.59
C VAL A 164 -4.22 -8.60 6.76
N SER A 165 -4.47 -9.66 5.97
CA SER A 165 -3.46 -10.21 5.04
C SER A 165 -3.20 -9.24 3.88
N SER A 166 -1.96 -9.18 3.42
CA SER A 166 -1.61 -8.45 2.20
C SER A 166 -2.09 -9.21 0.96
N ARG A 167 -2.63 -8.45 0.01
CA ARG A 167 -2.84 -8.94 -1.35
C ARG A 167 -1.63 -8.55 -2.19
N GLY A 168 -1.02 -9.54 -2.86
CA GLY A 168 0.07 -9.26 -3.78
C GLY A 168 -0.41 -8.73 -5.12
N PHE A 169 0.57 -8.45 -5.95
CA PHE A 169 0.36 -8.09 -7.35
C PHE A 169 -0.59 -9.10 -8.02
N ARG A 170 -1.69 -8.62 -8.60
CA ARG A 170 -2.81 -9.38 -9.20
C ARG A 170 -3.83 -10.00 -8.24
N GLY A 171 -3.88 -9.57 -6.96
CA GLY A 171 -4.87 -10.05 -6.02
C GLY A 171 -4.58 -11.43 -5.43
N GLU A 172 -3.43 -12.02 -5.73
CA GLU A 172 -2.97 -13.23 -5.07
C GLU A 172 -2.63 -12.92 -3.61
N PRO A 173 -3.04 -13.73 -2.62
CA PRO A 173 -2.64 -13.55 -1.24
C PRO A 173 -1.14 -13.87 -1.13
N THR A 174 -0.30 -12.85 -1.16
CA THR A 174 1.16 -12.99 -0.96
C THR A 174 1.57 -12.81 0.48
N GLY A 175 0.62 -12.42 1.33
CA GLY A 175 0.79 -12.39 2.77
C GLY A 175 1.55 -11.20 3.32
N VAL A 176 2.64 -10.80 2.74
CA VAL A 176 3.48 -9.69 3.21
C VAL A 176 3.77 -8.73 2.07
N MET A 177 3.52 -7.45 2.31
CA MET A 177 3.95 -6.42 1.39
C MET A 177 5.40 -6.04 1.68
N VAL A 178 6.29 -6.41 0.78
CA VAL A 178 7.65 -5.88 0.79
C VAL A 178 7.69 -4.66 -0.11
N PRO A 179 8.09 -3.50 0.40
CA PRO A 179 8.39 -2.35 -0.43
C PRO A 179 9.65 -2.65 -1.26
N THR A 180 9.48 -3.33 -2.39
CA THR A 180 10.51 -3.41 -3.41
C THR A 180 10.32 -2.22 -4.32
N PHE A 181 11.01 -1.15 -4.02
CA PHE A 181 11.10 0.01 -4.91
C PHE A 181 11.84 -0.40 -6.19
N ARG A 182 11.49 0.18 -7.33
CA ARG A 182 12.20 -0.12 -8.61
C ARG A 182 13.72 0.03 -8.52
N ASN A 183 14.21 0.78 -7.53
CA ASN A 183 15.64 1.08 -7.33
C ASN A 183 16.10 0.89 -5.87
N PHE A 184 15.29 0.28 -5.01
CA PHE A 184 15.62 0.15 -3.59
C PHE A 184 14.90 -1.05 -2.98
N THR A 185 15.65 -1.92 -2.30
CA THR A 185 15.09 -2.98 -1.45
C THR A 185 15.04 -2.44 -0.02
N ALA A 186 13.90 -2.50 0.64
CA ALA A 186 13.81 -2.11 2.04
C ALA A 186 14.79 -2.95 2.88
N VAL A 187 15.61 -2.26 3.68
CA VAL A 187 16.62 -2.93 4.52
C VAL A 187 15.94 -3.82 5.58
N SER A 188 14.75 -3.43 6.03
CA SER A 188 13.92 -4.17 6.99
C SER A 188 12.45 -3.94 6.70
N VAL A 189 11.62 -4.97 6.90
CA VAL A 189 10.17 -4.93 6.62
C VAL A 189 9.41 -5.30 7.89
N PRO A 190 8.61 -4.39 8.46
CA PRO A 190 7.82 -4.69 9.64
C PRO A 190 6.62 -5.59 9.29
N VAL A 191 6.37 -6.57 10.14
CA VAL A 191 5.20 -7.46 10.09
C VAL A 191 4.42 -7.31 11.40
N PRO A 192 3.11 -7.05 11.36
CA PRO A 192 2.30 -6.86 12.55
C PRO A 192 1.93 -8.22 13.19
N ILE A 193 2.95 -8.96 13.63
CA ILE A 193 2.76 -10.25 14.32
C ILE A 193 2.31 -9.98 15.75
N ARG A 194 1.16 -10.54 16.11
CA ARG A 194 0.57 -10.36 17.44
C ARG A 194 0.94 -11.50 18.38
N PHE A 195 1.29 -11.13 19.59
CA PHE A 195 1.62 -12.03 20.69
C PHE A 195 0.66 -11.81 21.86
N GLU A 196 0.52 -12.81 22.73
CA GLU A 196 -0.14 -12.64 24.01
C GLU A 196 0.58 -11.58 24.85
N THR A 197 -0.17 -10.91 25.73
CA THR A 197 0.36 -9.76 26.49
C THR A 197 1.49 -10.18 27.41
N GLY A 198 2.67 -9.57 27.23
CA GLY A 198 3.87 -9.88 28.02
C GLY A 198 4.54 -11.21 27.69
N GLU A 199 4.08 -11.91 26.64
CA GLU A 199 4.57 -13.24 26.27
C GLU A 199 5.12 -13.26 24.83
N SER A 200 5.79 -14.38 24.49
CA SER A 200 6.21 -14.69 23.12
C SER A 200 5.26 -15.67 22.40
N ALA A 201 4.20 -16.12 23.07
CA ALA A 201 3.17 -16.96 22.46
C ALA A 201 2.39 -16.17 21.40
N LEU A 202 2.21 -16.77 20.21
CA LEU A 202 1.46 -16.17 19.12
C LEU A 202 -0.05 -16.22 19.41
N THR A 203 -0.74 -15.11 19.19
CA THR A 203 -2.20 -15.11 19.12
C THR A 203 -2.70 -15.82 17.85
N PRO A 204 -3.99 -16.17 17.72
CA PRO A 204 -4.54 -16.71 16.47
C PRO A 204 -4.29 -15.79 15.26
N ASP A 205 -4.32 -14.49 15.44
CA ASP A 205 -3.97 -13.51 14.40
C ASP A 205 -2.46 -13.45 14.13
N GLY A 206 -1.64 -13.64 15.16
CA GLY A 206 -0.19 -13.79 15.00
C GLY A 206 0.19 -15.01 14.17
N VAL A 207 -0.51 -16.14 14.37
CA VAL A 207 -0.33 -17.35 13.54
C VAL A 207 -0.62 -17.08 12.08
N LYS A 208 -1.72 -16.37 11.75
CA LYS A 208 -2.03 -15.98 10.36
C LYS A 208 -0.95 -15.08 9.76
N ALA A 209 -0.41 -14.14 10.55
CA ALA A 209 0.68 -13.28 10.10
C ALA A 209 1.95 -14.06 9.78
N VAL A 210 2.26 -15.12 10.57
CA VAL A 210 3.37 -16.03 10.30
C VAL A 210 3.09 -16.90 9.06
N ASP A 211 1.84 -17.35 8.83
CA ASP A 211 1.46 -18.07 7.61
C ASP A 211 1.71 -17.22 6.36
N ASP A 212 1.34 -15.96 6.43
CA ASP A 212 1.57 -15.01 5.36
C ASP A 212 3.08 -14.75 5.13
N LEU A 213 3.84 -14.56 6.21
CA LEU A 213 5.29 -14.40 6.13
C LEU A 213 5.96 -15.64 5.51
N TYR A 214 5.55 -16.85 5.92
CA TYR A 214 6.02 -18.10 5.33
C TYR A 214 5.72 -18.16 3.82
N ASN A 215 4.46 -17.85 3.43
CA ASN A 215 4.04 -17.87 2.02
C ASN A 215 4.86 -16.90 1.16
N PHE A 216 5.20 -15.74 1.71
CA PHE A 216 6.11 -14.79 1.07
C PHE A 216 7.53 -15.36 0.97
N LEU A 217 8.12 -15.80 2.10
CA LEU A 217 9.52 -16.20 2.18
C LEU A 217 9.83 -17.42 1.32
N LYS A 218 8.96 -18.44 1.28
CA LYS A 218 9.17 -19.65 0.48
C LYS A 218 9.34 -19.40 -1.02
N GLY A 219 8.87 -18.23 -1.50
CA GLY A 219 9.02 -17.81 -2.91
C GLY A 219 10.28 -16.99 -3.19
N GLN A 220 11.08 -16.67 -2.16
CA GLN A 220 12.26 -15.83 -2.31
C GLN A 220 13.49 -16.68 -2.67
N LYS A 221 14.44 -16.06 -3.38
CA LYS A 221 15.76 -16.63 -3.66
C LYS A 221 16.79 -15.95 -2.76
N VAL A 222 16.83 -16.38 -1.49
CA VAL A 222 17.72 -15.81 -0.47
C VAL A 222 18.49 -16.90 0.24
N THR A 223 19.61 -16.55 0.88
CA THR A 223 20.44 -17.49 1.62
C THR A 223 20.04 -17.57 3.10
N ALA A 224 19.51 -16.48 3.64
CA ALA A 224 19.09 -16.38 5.02
C ALA A 224 18.04 -15.28 5.23
N VAL A 225 17.39 -15.33 6.39
CA VAL A 225 16.47 -14.30 6.89
C VAL A 225 16.93 -13.87 8.27
N VAL A 226 16.91 -12.57 8.55
CA VAL A 226 17.09 -12.03 9.90
C VAL A 226 15.73 -11.59 10.41
N LEU A 227 15.31 -12.07 11.58
CA LEU A 227 14.09 -11.64 12.27
C LEU A 227 14.49 -10.76 13.46
N ILE A 228 13.89 -9.58 13.55
CA ILE A 228 14.20 -8.59 14.57
C ILE A 228 12.93 -8.30 15.36
N GLY A 229 12.94 -8.65 16.65
CA GLY A 229 11.84 -8.37 17.56
C GLY A 229 11.96 -6.99 18.20
N HIS A 230 10.81 -6.33 18.39
CA HIS A 230 10.69 -5.04 19.07
C HIS A 230 9.57 -5.07 20.11
N THR A 231 9.67 -4.21 21.12
CA THR A 231 8.65 -4.00 22.15
C THR A 231 8.26 -2.54 22.21
N ASP A 232 7.14 -2.26 22.88
CA ASP A 232 6.83 -0.90 23.33
C ASP A 232 7.76 -0.46 24.50
N GLU A 233 7.65 0.77 24.92
CA GLU A 233 8.55 1.37 25.91
C GLU A 233 8.32 0.91 27.36
N ARG A 234 7.22 0.20 27.65
CA ARG A 234 6.84 -0.24 29.00
C ARG A 234 7.78 -1.34 29.49
N GLY A 235 8.12 -1.29 30.78
CA GLY A 235 9.02 -2.26 31.39
C GLY A 235 10.50 -1.85 31.33
N SER A 236 11.36 -2.67 31.94
CA SER A 236 12.81 -2.44 31.94
C SER A 236 13.48 -2.82 30.62
N THR A 237 14.61 -2.19 30.30
CA THR A 237 15.34 -2.51 29.07
C THR A 237 15.78 -3.99 29.02
N PRO A 238 16.36 -4.59 30.08
CA PRO A 238 16.73 -6.01 30.04
C PRO A 238 15.54 -6.94 29.81
N TYR A 239 14.37 -6.64 30.38
CA TYR A 239 13.16 -7.41 30.16
C TYR A 239 12.71 -7.32 28.70
N ASN A 240 12.68 -6.11 28.12
CA ASN A 240 12.27 -5.90 26.74
C ASN A 240 13.24 -6.53 25.74
N ASP A 241 14.54 -6.54 26.03
CA ASP A 241 15.55 -7.21 25.22
C ASP A 241 15.28 -8.71 25.16
N GLN A 242 15.05 -9.34 26.31
CA GLN A 242 14.73 -10.77 26.38
C GLN A 242 13.38 -11.10 25.71
N LEU A 243 12.34 -10.29 25.95
CA LEU A 243 11.02 -10.51 25.37
C LEU A 243 11.04 -10.37 23.85
N SER A 244 11.75 -9.39 23.32
CA SER A 244 11.86 -9.18 21.86
C SER A 244 12.63 -10.29 21.18
N GLU A 245 13.72 -10.78 21.79
CA GLU A 245 14.45 -11.95 21.29
C GLU A 245 13.55 -13.20 21.30
N ALA A 246 12.89 -13.50 22.41
CA ALA A 246 12.00 -14.65 22.52
C ALA A 246 10.85 -14.60 21.50
N ARG A 247 10.35 -13.41 21.13
CA ARG A 247 9.35 -13.24 20.07
C ARG A 247 9.91 -13.53 18.68
N ALA A 248 11.12 -13.05 18.38
CA ALA A 248 11.78 -13.37 17.12
C ALA A 248 12.07 -14.88 17.00
N GLU A 249 12.50 -15.53 18.09
CA GLU A 249 12.70 -16.98 18.16
C GLU A 249 11.41 -17.76 17.96
N ALA A 250 10.29 -17.33 18.57
CA ALA A 250 8.99 -17.96 18.39
C ALA A 250 8.50 -17.90 16.91
N VAL A 251 8.73 -16.77 16.23
CA VAL A 251 8.44 -16.63 14.79
C VAL A 251 9.36 -17.54 13.98
N ALA A 252 10.67 -17.61 14.29
CA ALA A 252 11.61 -18.49 13.60
C ALA A 252 11.20 -19.96 13.73
N ALA A 253 10.88 -20.41 14.94
CA ALA A 253 10.38 -21.75 15.20
C ALA A 253 9.12 -22.06 14.39
N ALA A 254 8.15 -21.15 14.40
CA ALA A 254 6.91 -21.32 13.66
C ALA A 254 7.09 -21.33 12.12
N LEU A 255 8.09 -20.62 11.58
CA LEU A 255 8.47 -20.69 10.17
C LEU A 255 9.13 -22.03 9.81
N HIS A 256 10.03 -22.55 10.67
CA HIS A 256 10.63 -23.87 10.47
C HIS A 256 9.60 -25.00 10.55
N GLU A 257 8.65 -24.95 11.49
CA GLU A 257 7.54 -25.91 11.58
C GLU A 257 6.70 -25.98 10.29
N ARG A 258 6.62 -24.86 9.52
CA ARG A 258 5.97 -24.80 8.21
C ARG A 258 6.85 -25.28 7.06
N GLY A 259 8.10 -25.67 7.33
CA GLY A 259 9.04 -26.18 6.36
C GLY A 259 9.85 -25.10 5.63
N LEU A 260 10.12 -23.96 6.27
CA LEU A 260 11.05 -22.97 5.73
C LEU A 260 12.49 -23.44 6.00
N ASP A 261 13.24 -23.75 4.94
CA ASP A 261 14.60 -24.32 5.02
C ASP A 261 15.72 -23.25 5.02
N TYR A 262 15.39 -21.97 5.07
CA TYR A 262 16.39 -20.90 5.14
C TYR A 262 17.06 -20.84 6.51
N ALA A 263 18.33 -20.44 6.55
CA ALA A 263 18.95 -20.03 7.79
C ALA A 263 18.22 -18.80 8.37
N ILE A 264 17.76 -18.88 9.62
CA ILE A 264 17.10 -17.78 10.29
C ILE A 264 17.99 -17.32 11.45
N LYS A 265 18.34 -16.03 11.43
CA LYS A 265 18.98 -15.35 12.56
C LYS A 265 17.93 -14.54 13.30
N THR A 266 17.94 -14.55 14.62
CA THR A 266 17.07 -13.74 15.47
C THR A 266 17.85 -12.64 16.15
N GLU A 267 17.21 -11.50 16.37
CA GLU A 267 17.76 -10.37 17.12
C GLU A 267 16.65 -9.71 17.96
N GLY A 268 16.95 -9.42 19.23
CA GLY A 268 16.05 -8.67 20.11
C GLY A 268 16.53 -7.23 20.26
N HIS A 269 15.75 -6.27 19.72
CA HIS A 269 16.06 -4.85 19.85
C HIS A 269 15.31 -4.16 21.00
N GLY A 270 14.43 -4.90 21.70
CA GLY A 270 13.65 -4.36 22.81
C GLY A 270 12.92 -3.09 22.41
N LYS A 271 13.01 -2.06 23.26
CA LYS A 271 12.38 -0.74 23.06
C LYS A 271 13.32 0.33 22.47
N ARG A 272 14.50 -0.07 21.98
CA ARG A 272 15.53 0.89 21.51
C ARG A 272 15.19 1.57 20.20
N GLU A 273 14.39 0.94 19.38
CA GLU A 273 14.04 1.41 18.04
C GLU A 273 12.50 1.53 17.89
N PRO A 274 11.89 2.62 18.39
CA PRO A 274 10.48 2.87 18.20
C PRO A 274 10.14 2.96 16.71
N PHE A 275 8.94 2.55 16.33
CA PHE A 275 8.49 2.69 14.96
C PHE A 275 8.38 4.17 14.55
N GLU A 276 8.91 4.52 13.39
CA GLU A 276 8.78 5.86 12.82
C GLU A 276 7.38 6.04 12.21
N ALA A 277 6.42 6.52 12.99
CA ALA A 277 5.11 6.92 12.48
C ALA A 277 5.22 8.18 11.61
N ASP A 278 4.28 8.36 10.67
CA ASP A 278 4.21 9.53 9.78
C ASP A 278 4.14 10.87 10.56
N ASP A 279 3.37 10.88 11.64
CA ASP A 279 3.27 11.98 12.59
C ASP A 279 2.83 11.42 13.95
N ARG A 280 3.78 11.24 14.87
CA ARG A 280 3.49 10.66 16.21
C ARG A 280 2.47 11.46 17.03
N THR A 281 2.27 12.74 16.74
CA THR A 281 1.33 13.58 17.48
C THR A 281 -0.14 13.28 17.20
N LYS A 282 -0.41 12.53 16.10
CA LYS A 282 -1.76 12.12 15.72
C LYS A 282 -2.26 10.87 16.46
N TYR A 283 -1.37 10.18 17.19
CA TYR A 283 -1.66 8.88 17.78
C TYR A 283 -1.65 8.95 19.30
N GLY A 284 -2.55 8.21 19.93
CA GLY A 284 -2.50 7.93 21.37
C GLY A 284 -1.37 6.94 21.71
N GLU A 285 -1.02 6.86 22.99
CA GLU A 285 0.05 5.95 23.47
C GLU A 285 -0.22 4.50 23.09
N ASP A 286 -1.45 4.00 23.24
CA ASP A 286 -1.79 2.61 22.90
C ASP A 286 -1.61 2.30 21.41
N GLU A 287 -1.89 3.27 20.54
CA GLU A 287 -1.68 3.16 19.09
C GLU A 287 -0.18 3.12 18.77
N LEU A 288 0.61 4.00 19.38
CA LEU A 288 2.07 4.02 19.26
C LEU A 288 2.68 2.70 19.76
N TYR A 289 2.22 2.20 20.91
CA TYR A 289 2.65 0.89 21.41
C TYR A 289 2.28 -0.26 20.48
N SER A 290 1.17 -0.16 19.76
CA SER A 290 0.79 -1.15 18.74
C SER A 290 1.73 -1.15 17.56
N PHE A 291 2.27 0.00 17.16
CA PHE A 291 3.28 0.08 16.10
C PHE A 291 4.64 -0.45 16.57
N ASP A 292 5.00 -0.18 17.82
CA ASP A 292 6.29 -0.57 18.39
C ASP A 292 6.39 -2.09 18.62
N ARG A 293 5.28 -2.75 18.97
CA ARG A 293 5.22 -4.22 19.15
C ARG A 293 5.18 -4.93 17.80
N ARG A 294 6.34 -5.19 17.22
CA ARG A 294 6.48 -5.76 15.88
C ARG A 294 7.65 -6.76 15.78
N VAL A 295 7.60 -7.56 14.74
CA VAL A 295 8.77 -8.28 14.24
C VAL A 295 9.08 -7.74 12.85
N GLU A 296 10.32 -7.42 12.58
CA GLU A 296 10.81 -7.07 11.26
C GLU A 296 11.59 -8.23 10.66
N PHE A 297 11.62 -8.33 9.34
CA PHE A 297 12.52 -9.26 8.67
C PHE A 297 13.42 -8.57 7.66
N LYS A 298 14.63 -9.10 7.49
CA LYS A 298 15.59 -8.71 6.45
C LYS A 298 15.93 -9.93 5.62
N LEU A 299 15.97 -9.76 4.30
CA LEU A 299 16.42 -10.79 3.37
C LEU A 299 17.94 -10.67 3.18
N VAL A 300 18.66 -11.78 3.33
CA VAL A 300 20.10 -11.87 3.09
C VAL A 300 20.32 -12.61 1.78
N GLN A 301 20.97 -11.96 0.82
CA GLN A 301 21.28 -12.51 -0.51
C GLN A 301 22.59 -13.28 -0.51
#